data_d1dd440de41cf6e6630129fb0b0ffe52
#
_entry.id   d1dd440de41cf6e6630129fb0b0ffe52
#
_cell.length_a   1.000
_cell.length_b   1.000
_cell.length_c   1.000
_cell.angle_alpha   90.00
_cell.angle_beta   90.00
_cell.angle_gamma   90.00
#
_symmetry.space_group_name_H-M   'P 1'
#
loop_
_entity.id
_entity.type
_entity.pdbx_description
1 polymer ?
#
loop_
_entity_poly.entity_id
_entity_poly.type
_entity_poly.pdbx_seq_one_letter_code
_entity_poly.pdbx_strand_id
1 'polypeptide(L)'
;MSYVYLNGEFIKAGEAKVSVFDQGLLYGDGIFESFRSIGDRIYQFPQHYQRLLQSAEALSYPMTFTQQKLEAILMELRTRNDLNDAYYRITITRGKGQVGFQRELENDLTCLVIGREFQAVDSAFYQQGIQLRVAQTRRNAPEAISPKIKSISNLNSLLGRLEARAAGAFEVIMLNNKDHICEGAASNIFWVKDKWVFTPDASTGLLEGVTRSTIMRLCEERLNLRVITGEFKLQDLKFADEVFITSTSLEVMPVVKVDNFTVNQGQVGPVAYHLRDELHRDMGKSA
;
A
#
# COMPACT_ATOMS: atom_id res chain seq x y z
N MET A 1 13.00 -10.52 -21.92
CA MET A 1 13.72 -9.42 -21.19
C MET A 1 12.71 -8.34 -20.90
N SER A 2 12.62 -7.85 -19.66
CA SER A 2 11.63 -6.83 -19.28
C SER A 2 12.13 -5.42 -19.55
N TYR A 3 11.20 -4.52 -19.91
CA TYR A 3 11.43 -3.08 -20.04
C TYR A 3 10.95 -2.33 -18.81
N VAL A 4 11.57 -1.20 -18.53
CA VAL A 4 11.11 -0.18 -17.57
C VAL A 4 11.03 1.16 -18.29
N TYR A 5 10.22 2.08 -17.78
CA TYR A 5 10.26 3.47 -18.23
C TYR A 5 11.13 4.27 -17.27
N LEU A 6 12.06 5.03 -17.80
CA LEU A 6 12.94 5.92 -17.04
C LEU A 6 13.13 7.24 -17.82
N ASN A 7 12.66 8.34 -17.23
CA ASN A 7 12.89 9.72 -17.73
C ASN A 7 12.61 9.94 -19.23
N GLY A 8 11.51 9.41 -19.74
CA GLY A 8 11.11 9.60 -21.14
C GLY A 8 11.37 8.40 -22.06
N GLU A 9 12.14 7.42 -21.61
CA GLU A 9 12.57 6.29 -22.43
C GLU A 9 12.11 4.95 -21.88
N PHE A 10 11.84 4.00 -22.78
CA PHE A 10 11.62 2.59 -22.43
C PHE A 10 12.93 1.82 -22.60
N ILE A 11 13.53 1.44 -21.51
CA ILE A 11 14.87 0.85 -21.44
C ILE A 11 14.77 -0.59 -20.97
N LYS A 12 15.62 -1.49 -21.43
CA LYS A 12 15.73 -2.83 -20.86
C LYS A 12 16.11 -2.74 -19.39
N ALA A 13 15.42 -3.47 -18.53
CA ALA A 13 15.58 -3.36 -17.08
C ALA A 13 17.04 -3.54 -16.60
N GLY A 14 17.82 -4.41 -17.27
CA GLY A 14 19.23 -4.62 -16.95
C GLY A 14 20.16 -3.47 -17.40
N GLU A 15 19.68 -2.54 -18.22
CA GLU A 15 20.42 -1.39 -18.74
C GLU A 15 20.02 -0.09 -18.02
N ALA A 16 18.87 -0.09 -17.33
CA ALA A 16 18.36 1.09 -16.62
C ALA A 16 19.27 1.48 -15.45
N LYS A 17 19.66 2.74 -15.39
CA LYS A 17 20.57 3.28 -14.37
C LYS A 17 20.03 4.59 -13.82
N VAL A 18 20.05 4.72 -12.51
CA VAL A 18 19.77 5.97 -11.78
C VAL A 18 21.10 6.55 -11.31
N SER A 19 21.24 7.86 -11.32
CA SER A 19 22.46 8.54 -10.86
C SER A 19 22.72 8.21 -9.38
N VAL A 20 24.00 8.04 -9.02
CA VAL A 20 24.40 7.94 -7.60
C VAL A 20 24.16 9.26 -6.83
N PHE A 21 23.93 10.37 -7.55
CA PHE A 21 23.57 11.67 -6.98
C PHE A 21 22.05 11.92 -6.99
N ASP A 22 21.24 10.90 -7.29
CA ASP A 22 19.78 11.00 -7.18
C ASP A 22 19.39 11.24 -5.71
N GLN A 23 18.57 12.24 -5.47
CA GLN A 23 18.16 12.64 -4.12
C GLN A 23 17.31 11.60 -3.43
N GLY A 24 16.61 10.77 -4.21
CA GLY A 24 15.90 9.59 -3.70
C GLY A 24 16.86 8.56 -3.12
N LEU A 25 18.03 8.34 -3.75
CA LEU A 25 19.08 7.45 -3.25
C LEU A 25 19.78 8.05 -2.02
N LEU A 26 20.14 9.35 -2.07
CA LEU A 26 20.93 9.99 -1.02
C LEU A 26 20.14 10.27 0.25
N TYR A 27 18.86 10.68 0.11
CA TYR A 27 18.06 11.22 1.22
C TYR A 27 16.66 10.61 1.34
N GLY A 28 16.27 9.70 0.48
CA GLY A 28 14.90 9.20 0.43
C GLY A 28 13.90 10.25 -0.06
N ASP A 29 14.37 11.31 -0.76
CA ASP A 29 13.56 12.40 -1.30
C ASP A 29 12.82 11.90 -2.55
N GLY A 30 11.70 11.21 -2.32
CA GLY A 30 10.91 10.61 -3.36
C GLY A 30 9.58 10.07 -2.86
N ILE A 31 8.68 9.90 -3.82
CA ILE A 31 7.33 9.37 -3.64
C ILE A 31 7.09 8.18 -4.55
N PHE A 32 6.11 7.34 -4.22
CA PHE A 32 5.76 6.23 -5.08
C PHE A 32 4.28 5.88 -5.02
N GLU A 33 3.81 5.23 -6.07
CA GLU A 33 2.53 4.53 -6.09
C GLU A 33 2.71 3.10 -6.56
N SER A 34 1.81 2.22 -6.07
CA SER A 34 1.75 0.84 -6.52
C SER A 34 0.30 0.42 -6.68
N PHE A 35 0.00 -0.15 -7.82
CA PHE A 35 -1.35 -0.59 -8.20
C PHE A 35 -1.27 -1.75 -9.18
N ARG A 36 -2.43 -2.28 -9.59
CA ARG A 36 -2.48 -3.39 -10.53
C ARG A 36 -3.43 -3.10 -11.69
N SER A 37 -3.22 -3.81 -12.79
CA SER A 37 -4.23 -3.97 -13.84
C SER A 37 -4.82 -5.37 -13.81
N ILE A 38 -6.02 -5.48 -14.36
CA ILE A 38 -6.68 -6.73 -14.72
C ILE A 38 -6.96 -6.62 -16.20
N GLY A 39 -6.30 -7.44 -17.00
CA GLY A 39 -6.25 -7.26 -18.44
C GLY A 39 -5.73 -5.87 -18.80
N ASP A 40 -6.48 -5.12 -19.61
CA ASP A 40 -6.17 -3.76 -20.05
C ASP A 40 -6.63 -2.66 -19.09
N ARG A 41 -7.42 -3.00 -18.07
CA ARG A 41 -7.96 -2.04 -17.10
C ARG A 41 -7.01 -1.86 -15.93
N ILE A 42 -6.49 -0.64 -15.75
CA ILE A 42 -5.74 -0.27 -14.54
C ILE A 42 -6.75 0.04 -13.44
N TYR A 43 -6.74 -0.78 -12.38
CA TYR A 43 -7.73 -0.68 -11.32
C TYR A 43 -7.48 0.53 -10.41
N GLN A 44 -8.51 1.39 -10.22
CA GLN A 44 -8.49 2.56 -9.33
C GLN A 44 -7.34 3.54 -9.63
N PHE A 45 -6.88 3.63 -10.89
CA PHE A 45 -5.75 4.51 -11.23
C PHE A 45 -6.01 5.98 -10.93
N PRO A 46 -7.20 6.56 -11.18
CA PRO A 46 -7.48 7.94 -10.81
C PRO A 46 -7.23 8.23 -9.32
N GLN A 47 -7.64 7.34 -8.42
CA GLN A 47 -7.44 7.47 -6.98
C GLN A 47 -5.95 7.38 -6.58
N HIS A 48 -5.21 6.44 -7.19
CA HIS A 48 -3.76 6.34 -7.04
C HIS A 48 -3.05 7.59 -7.55
N TYR A 49 -3.46 8.12 -8.69
CA TYR A 49 -2.91 9.34 -9.26
C TYR A 49 -3.18 10.56 -8.36
N GLN A 50 -4.39 10.70 -7.83
CA GLN A 50 -4.70 11.78 -6.88
C GLN A 50 -3.81 11.72 -5.64
N ARG A 51 -3.57 10.53 -5.07
CA ARG A 51 -2.67 10.37 -3.93
C ARG A 51 -1.20 10.65 -4.30
N LEU A 52 -0.78 10.30 -5.52
CA LEU A 52 0.54 10.66 -6.04
C LEU A 52 0.70 12.19 -6.11
N LEU A 53 -0.33 12.92 -6.59
CA LEU A 53 -0.34 14.38 -6.63
C LEU A 53 -0.28 14.99 -5.23
N GLN A 54 -1.06 14.48 -4.27
CA GLN A 54 -1.01 14.95 -2.88
C GLN A 54 0.38 14.76 -2.26
N SER A 55 1.03 13.62 -2.53
CA SER A 55 2.39 13.37 -2.09
C SER A 55 3.40 14.31 -2.75
N ALA A 56 3.22 14.61 -4.03
CA ALA A 56 4.07 15.52 -4.79
C ALA A 56 3.93 16.97 -4.30
N GLU A 57 2.70 17.41 -4.04
CA GLU A 57 2.39 18.73 -3.50
C GLU A 57 3.07 18.94 -2.13
N ALA A 58 2.95 17.94 -1.24
CA ALA A 58 3.56 18.00 0.09
C ALA A 58 5.09 18.12 0.06
N LEU A 59 5.75 17.64 -1.02
CA LEU A 59 7.20 17.78 -1.23
C LEU A 59 7.55 18.92 -2.21
N SER A 60 6.56 19.71 -2.63
CA SER A 60 6.73 20.81 -3.61
C SER A 60 7.38 20.31 -4.92
N TYR A 61 6.97 19.14 -5.40
CA TYR A 61 7.43 18.62 -6.70
C TYR A 61 6.68 19.31 -7.85
N PRO A 62 7.36 19.80 -8.88
CA PRO A 62 6.72 20.33 -10.07
C PRO A 62 6.20 19.20 -10.96
N MET A 63 5.05 18.63 -10.60
CA MET A 63 4.49 17.49 -11.30
C MET A 63 4.14 17.84 -12.76
N THR A 64 4.91 17.29 -13.69
CA THR A 64 4.69 17.42 -15.13
C THR A 64 4.08 16.17 -15.78
N PHE A 65 3.90 15.11 -14.99
CA PHE A 65 3.32 13.86 -15.44
C PHE A 65 1.80 13.89 -15.22
N THR A 66 1.05 14.14 -16.30
CA THR A 66 -0.42 14.07 -16.27
C THR A 66 -0.89 12.62 -16.12
N GLN A 67 -2.14 12.44 -15.67
CA GLN A 67 -2.76 11.11 -15.58
C GLN A 67 -2.70 10.38 -16.91
N GLN A 68 -3.10 11.05 -18.00
CA GLN A 68 -3.09 10.46 -19.35
C GLN A 68 -1.69 10.04 -19.80
N LYS A 69 -0.66 10.85 -19.49
CA LYS A 69 0.72 10.51 -19.82
C LYS A 69 1.18 9.24 -19.07
N LEU A 70 0.86 9.15 -17.79
CA LEU A 70 1.21 7.96 -16.99
C LEU A 70 0.43 6.73 -17.46
N GLU A 71 -0.87 6.86 -17.76
CA GLU A 71 -1.67 5.75 -18.33
C GLU A 71 -1.07 5.23 -19.63
N ALA A 72 -0.67 6.12 -20.53
CA ALA A 72 -0.01 5.73 -21.79
C ALA A 72 1.32 4.97 -21.54
N ILE A 73 2.13 5.41 -20.58
CA ILE A 73 3.37 4.72 -20.18
C ILE A 73 3.07 3.32 -19.64
N LEU A 74 2.05 3.17 -18.81
CA LEU A 74 1.65 1.90 -18.20
C LEU A 74 1.17 0.91 -19.26
N MET A 75 0.35 1.36 -20.21
CA MET A 75 -0.13 0.53 -21.32
C MET A 75 1.00 0.12 -22.26
N GLU A 76 1.93 1.01 -22.56
CA GLU A 76 3.09 0.68 -23.37
C GLU A 76 4.02 -0.34 -22.65
N LEU A 77 4.25 -0.19 -21.34
CA LEU A 77 5.00 -1.18 -20.55
C LEU A 77 4.29 -2.54 -20.52
N ARG A 78 2.96 -2.55 -20.44
CA ARG A 78 2.17 -3.77 -20.52
C ARG A 78 2.45 -4.50 -21.85
N THR A 79 2.37 -3.79 -22.94
CA THR A 79 2.60 -4.34 -24.30
C THR A 79 4.04 -4.82 -24.47
N ARG A 80 5.05 -4.01 -24.11
CA ARG A 80 6.46 -4.38 -24.24
C ARG A 80 6.88 -5.58 -23.41
N ASN A 81 6.24 -5.76 -22.25
CA ASN A 81 6.57 -6.82 -21.31
C ASN A 81 5.61 -8.02 -21.43
N ASP A 82 4.65 -7.98 -22.37
CA ASP A 82 3.65 -9.04 -22.58
C ASP A 82 2.93 -9.43 -21.26
N LEU A 83 2.44 -8.40 -20.52
CA LEU A 83 1.78 -8.59 -19.23
C LEU A 83 0.28 -8.77 -19.44
N ASN A 84 -0.29 -9.77 -18.78
CA ASN A 84 -1.75 -9.95 -18.72
C ASN A 84 -2.31 -9.17 -17.53
N ASP A 85 -2.16 -9.68 -16.33
CA ASP A 85 -2.43 -8.95 -15.09
C ASP A 85 -1.13 -8.37 -14.55
N ALA A 86 -1.05 -7.05 -14.45
CA ALA A 86 0.21 -6.41 -14.10
C ALA A 86 0.18 -5.75 -12.73
N TYR A 87 1.30 -5.83 -12.04
CA TYR A 87 1.64 -4.97 -10.92
C TYR A 87 2.55 -3.86 -11.42
N TYR A 88 2.18 -2.62 -11.09
CA TYR A 88 2.97 -1.45 -11.44
C TYR A 88 3.49 -0.74 -10.20
N ARG A 89 4.67 -0.16 -10.35
CA ARG A 89 5.22 0.80 -9.40
C ARG A 89 5.71 2.03 -10.15
N ILE A 90 5.15 3.19 -9.83
CA ILE A 90 5.66 4.49 -10.23
C ILE A 90 6.50 5.01 -9.06
N THR A 91 7.72 5.44 -9.32
CA THR A 91 8.58 6.11 -8.35
C THR A 91 9.04 7.43 -8.94
N ILE A 92 8.85 8.51 -8.20
CA ILE A 92 9.31 9.85 -8.59
C ILE A 92 10.21 10.37 -7.49
N THR A 93 11.45 10.73 -7.85
CA THR A 93 12.39 11.38 -6.94
C THR A 93 12.63 12.83 -7.37
N ARG A 94 13.24 13.61 -6.51
CA ARG A 94 13.68 14.97 -6.88
C ARG A 94 14.72 14.99 -7.99
N GLY A 95 15.27 13.83 -8.35
CA GLY A 95 16.25 13.69 -9.39
C GLY A 95 17.68 13.92 -8.93
N LYS A 96 18.56 14.15 -9.91
CA LYS A 96 19.98 14.38 -9.67
C LYS A 96 20.20 15.75 -9.02
N GLY A 97 21.03 15.79 -8.00
CA GLY A 97 21.39 17.04 -7.31
C GLY A 97 22.74 16.95 -6.59
N GLN A 98 23.09 17.99 -5.88
CA GLN A 98 24.33 18.04 -5.09
C GLN A 98 24.18 17.32 -3.76
N VAL A 99 25.27 16.87 -3.18
CA VAL A 99 25.33 16.35 -1.81
C VAL A 99 25.25 17.52 -0.81
N GLY A 100 24.42 17.39 0.22
CA GLY A 100 24.22 18.39 1.28
C GLY A 100 22.81 18.98 1.28
N PHE A 101 22.40 19.58 2.40
CA PHE A 101 21.08 20.18 2.58
C PHE A 101 21.01 21.66 2.21
N GLN A 102 22.17 22.34 2.14
CA GLN A 102 22.28 23.74 1.74
C GLN A 102 22.47 23.84 0.22
N ARG A 103 21.44 23.53 -0.54
CA ARG A 103 21.46 23.54 -2.00
C ARG A 103 20.19 24.14 -2.56
N GLU A 104 20.29 24.72 -3.74
CA GLU A 104 19.10 24.96 -4.54
C GLU A 104 18.49 23.64 -4.96
N LEU A 105 17.17 23.52 -4.85
CA LEU A 105 16.45 22.34 -5.28
C LEU A 105 16.38 22.35 -6.81
N GLU A 106 17.17 21.52 -7.44
CA GLU A 106 16.99 21.19 -8.85
C GLU A 106 15.71 20.35 -8.94
N ASN A 107 14.80 20.78 -9.80
CA ASN A 107 13.50 20.11 -9.98
C ASN A 107 13.47 19.29 -11.27
N ASP A 108 14.59 18.63 -11.60
CA ASP A 108 14.67 17.69 -12.71
C ASP A 108 14.31 16.27 -12.22
N LEU A 109 12.99 16.06 -12.05
CA LEU A 109 12.46 14.86 -11.42
C LEU A 109 12.89 13.60 -12.17
N THR A 110 13.40 12.60 -11.45
CA THR A 110 13.53 11.24 -11.98
C THR A 110 12.19 10.52 -11.88
N CYS A 111 11.66 10.04 -12.98
CA CYS A 111 10.46 9.22 -13.04
C CYS A 111 10.81 7.81 -13.53
N LEU A 112 10.66 6.84 -12.64
CA LEU A 112 10.83 5.41 -12.91
C LEU A 112 9.49 4.70 -12.83
N VAL A 113 9.11 3.96 -13.89
CA VAL A 113 7.94 3.09 -13.86
C VAL A 113 8.38 1.65 -14.15
N ILE A 114 8.00 0.75 -13.22
CA ILE A 114 8.21 -0.68 -13.33
C ILE A 114 6.87 -1.36 -13.51
N GLY A 115 6.75 -2.23 -14.51
CA GLY A 115 5.63 -3.15 -14.71
C GLY A 115 6.12 -4.59 -14.71
N ARG A 116 5.43 -5.45 -13.97
CA ARG A 116 5.71 -6.90 -13.96
C ARG A 116 4.40 -7.67 -13.84
N GLU A 117 4.42 -8.95 -14.16
CA GLU A 117 3.26 -9.81 -13.93
C GLU A 117 2.83 -9.78 -12.46
N PHE A 118 1.52 -9.68 -12.24
CA PHE A 118 0.98 -9.71 -10.88
C PHE A 118 1.11 -11.12 -10.31
N GLN A 119 1.79 -11.23 -9.20
CA GLN A 119 1.90 -12.48 -8.46
C GLN A 119 0.85 -12.50 -7.35
N ALA A 120 -0.16 -13.31 -7.53
CA ALA A 120 -1.16 -13.55 -6.48
C ALA A 120 -0.49 -14.20 -5.26
N VAL A 121 -0.97 -13.85 -4.09
CA VAL A 121 -0.61 -14.55 -2.85
C VAL A 121 -1.20 -15.95 -2.89
N ASP A 122 -0.51 -16.95 -2.33
CA ASP A 122 -0.99 -18.32 -2.26
C ASP A 122 -2.40 -18.36 -1.63
N SER A 123 -3.30 -19.04 -2.31
CA SER A 123 -4.70 -19.19 -1.90
C SER A 123 -4.87 -19.81 -0.50
N ALA A 124 -3.91 -20.61 -0.07
CA ALA A 124 -3.90 -21.22 1.26
C ALA A 124 -3.96 -20.15 2.37
N PHE A 125 -3.31 -18.98 2.20
CA PHE A 125 -3.36 -17.91 3.19
C PHE A 125 -4.76 -17.29 3.32
N TYR A 126 -5.54 -17.24 2.25
CA TYR A 126 -6.91 -16.75 2.32
C TYR A 126 -7.85 -17.77 2.98
N GLN A 127 -7.56 -19.07 2.84
CA GLN A 127 -8.37 -20.15 3.42
C GLN A 127 -8.05 -20.38 4.90
N GLN A 128 -6.77 -20.32 5.26
CA GLN A 128 -6.30 -20.61 6.61
C GLN A 128 -6.17 -19.36 7.49
N GLY A 129 -6.12 -18.18 6.88
CA GLY A 129 -5.78 -16.94 7.55
C GLY A 129 -4.29 -16.83 7.90
N ILE A 130 -3.90 -15.63 8.26
CA ILE A 130 -2.50 -15.30 8.59
C ILE A 130 -2.33 -14.95 10.06
N GLN A 131 -1.07 -14.90 10.50
CA GLN A 131 -0.70 -14.42 11.84
C GLN A 131 -0.02 -13.06 11.73
N LEU A 132 -0.37 -12.16 12.64
CA LEU A 132 0.27 -10.86 12.81
C LEU A 132 1.08 -10.81 14.11
N ARG A 133 2.15 -10.02 14.08
CA ARG A 133 2.94 -9.62 15.24
C ARG A 133 2.65 -8.16 15.58
N VAL A 134 2.48 -7.81 16.84
CA VAL A 134 2.49 -6.40 17.26
C VAL A 134 3.94 -5.92 17.27
N ALA A 135 4.27 -4.95 16.43
CA ALA A 135 5.63 -4.44 16.31
C ALA A 135 6.05 -3.63 17.55
N GLN A 136 7.33 -3.73 17.91
CA GLN A 136 7.94 -2.81 18.85
C GLN A 136 8.18 -1.44 18.21
N THR A 137 8.55 -1.45 16.92
CA THR A 137 8.68 -0.24 16.11
C THR A 137 7.33 0.47 16.01
N ARG A 138 7.28 1.75 16.44
CA ARG A 138 6.09 2.59 16.33
C ARG A 138 6.01 3.23 14.96
N ARG A 139 4.77 3.50 14.49
CA ARG A 139 4.58 4.35 13.31
C ARG A 139 5.10 5.76 13.58
N ASN A 140 5.65 6.38 12.54
CA ASN A 140 6.01 7.79 12.60
C ASN A 140 4.80 8.60 13.04
N ALA A 141 5.01 9.51 14.00
CA ALA A 141 3.96 10.44 14.39
C ALA A 141 3.60 11.33 13.19
N PRO A 142 2.30 11.65 12.99
CA PRO A 142 1.86 12.50 11.87
C PRO A 142 2.57 13.86 11.80
N GLU A 143 2.99 14.36 12.95
CA GLU A 143 3.73 15.62 13.10
C GLU A 143 5.20 15.48 12.68
N ALA A 144 5.76 14.26 12.71
CA ALA A 144 7.15 14.03 12.28
C ALA A 144 7.25 13.80 10.77
N ILE A 145 6.42 12.92 10.23
CA ILE A 145 6.31 12.66 8.78
C ILE A 145 4.83 12.48 8.47
N SER A 146 4.28 13.38 7.66
CA SER A 146 2.86 13.29 7.27
C SER A 146 2.54 11.94 6.62
N PRO A 147 1.55 11.18 7.13
CA PRO A 147 1.14 9.90 6.54
C PRO A 147 0.48 10.06 5.16
N LYS A 148 0.11 11.29 4.77
CA LYS A 148 -0.41 11.58 3.43
C LYS A 148 0.66 11.45 2.35
N ILE A 149 1.95 11.53 2.71
CA ILE A 149 3.07 11.38 1.78
C ILE A 149 3.41 9.90 1.64
N LYS A 150 3.13 9.33 0.48
CA LYS A 150 3.56 7.96 0.16
C LYS A 150 5.03 7.98 -0.28
N SER A 151 5.91 8.21 0.70
CA SER A 151 7.35 8.39 0.52
C SER A 151 8.10 7.08 0.29
N ILE A 152 9.19 7.15 -0.48
CA ILE A 152 10.17 6.05 -0.59
C ILE A 152 11.02 5.88 0.67
N SER A 153 11.01 6.83 1.62
CA SER A 153 11.64 6.72 2.95
C SER A 153 10.92 5.69 3.82
N ASN A 154 10.99 4.44 3.42
CA ASN A 154 10.19 3.34 3.96
C ASN A 154 10.87 2.60 5.12
N LEU A 155 11.91 3.17 5.76
CA LEU A 155 12.68 2.47 6.80
C LEU A 155 11.80 2.06 7.99
N ASN A 156 10.86 2.91 8.40
CA ASN A 156 9.92 2.60 9.49
C ASN A 156 9.10 1.33 9.18
N SER A 157 8.52 1.23 7.98
CA SER A 157 7.79 0.03 7.52
C SER A 157 8.71 -1.20 7.38
N LEU A 158 9.95 -1.00 6.91
CA LEU A 158 10.93 -2.08 6.77
C LEU A 158 11.30 -2.68 8.14
N LEU A 159 11.51 -1.86 9.17
CA LEU A 159 11.77 -2.34 10.54
C LEU A 159 10.62 -3.20 11.04
N GLY A 160 9.36 -2.77 10.87
CA GLY A 160 8.20 -3.60 11.20
C GLY A 160 8.18 -4.93 10.44
N ARG A 161 8.49 -4.93 9.14
CA ARG A 161 8.61 -6.18 8.35
C ARG A 161 9.69 -7.12 8.86
N LEU A 162 10.82 -6.59 9.31
CA LEU A 162 11.90 -7.40 9.90
C LEU A 162 11.45 -8.04 11.22
N GLU A 163 10.68 -7.33 12.05
CA GLU A 163 10.10 -7.89 13.27
C GLU A 163 9.08 -9.01 12.96
N ALA A 164 8.20 -8.83 11.96
CA ALA A 164 7.29 -9.89 11.51
C ALA A 164 8.08 -11.14 11.12
N ARG A 165 9.10 -10.98 10.26
CA ARG A 165 9.93 -12.10 9.80
C ARG A 165 10.65 -12.80 10.94
N ALA A 166 11.23 -12.07 11.89
CA ALA A 166 11.91 -12.63 13.05
C ALA A 166 10.97 -13.43 13.95
N ALA A 167 9.68 -13.04 14.01
CA ALA A 167 8.65 -13.74 14.78
C ALA A 167 7.93 -14.87 13.99
N GLY A 168 8.30 -15.12 12.72
CA GLY A 168 7.59 -16.06 11.86
C GLY A 168 6.16 -15.63 11.51
N ALA A 169 5.83 -14.34 11.67
CA ALA A 169 4.53 -13.78 11.33
C ALA A 169 4.49 -13.30 9.86
N PHE A 170 3.30 -13.27 9.30
CA PHE A 170 3.11 -12.82 7.93
C PHE A 170 3.28 -11.30 7.80
N GLU A 171 2.76 -10.54 8.75
CA GLU A 171 2.78 -9.08 8.78
C GLU A 171 2.79 -8.58 10.23
N VAL A 172 2.94 -7.27 10.45
CA VAL A 172 2.83 -6.64 11.77
C VAL A 172 1.57 -5.81 11.90
N ILE A 173 1.20 -5.53 13.15
CA ILE A 173 0.39 -4.37 13.53
C ILE A 173 1.35 -3.35 14.14
N MET A 174 1.40 -2.16 13.58
CA MET A 174 2.15 -1.03 14.12
C MET A 174 1.22 -0.14 14.94
N LEU A 175 1.65 0.25 16.11
CA LEU A 175 0.98 1.23 16.95
C LEU A 175 1.64 2.60 16.78
N ASN A 176 0.89 3.66 17.04
CA ASN A 176 1.46 4.99 17.15
C ASN A 176 2.08 5.24 18.55
N ASN A 177 2.58 6.44 18.79
CA ASN A 177 3.20 6.86 20.07
C ASN A 177 2.20 6.96 21.24
N LYS A 178 0.87 6.87 20.99
CA LYS A 178 -0.19 6.86 21.99
C LYS A 178 -0.75 5.45 22.23
N ASP A 179 -0.08 4.42 21.73
CA ASP A 179 -0.52 3.01 21.74
C ASP A 179 -1.84 2.73 21.02
N HIS A 180 -2.25 3.59 20.10
CA HIS A 180 -3.38 3.30 19.23
C HIS A 180 -2.93 2.46 18.02
N ILE A 181 -3.79 1.54 17.60
CA ILE A 181 -3.62 0.78 16.36
C ILE A 181 -3.53 1.77 15.21
N CYS A 182 -2.54 1.57 14.33
CA CYS A 182 -2.35 2.41 13.17
C CYS A 182 -2.61 1.61 11.88
N GLU A 183 -1.68 0.80 11.48
CA GLU A 183 -1.74 -0.01 10.26
C GLU A 183 -0.69 -1.13 10.30
N GLY A 184 -0.62 -1.98 9.27
CA GLY A 184 0.53 -2.86 9.07
C GLY A 184 1.74 -2.13 8.51
N ALA A 185 2.85 -2.84 8.27
CA ALA A 185 4.02 -2.25 7.61
C ALA A 185 3.72 -1.82 6.16
N ALA A 186 2.82 -2.54 5.46
CA ALA A 186 2.43 -2.26 4.08
C ALA A 186 0.93 -2.53 3.82
N SER A 187 0.09 -2.45 4.84
CA SER A 187 -1.33 -2.78 4.78
C SER A 187 -2.13 -1.97 5.78
N ASN A 188 -3.42 -1.74 5.50
CA ASN A 188 -4.35 -1.22 6.49
C ASN A 188 -5.06 -2.36 7.21
N ILE A 189 -5.52 -2.13 8.45
CA ILE A 189 -6.17 -3.13 9.30
C ILE A 189 -7.63 -2.80 9.52
N PHE A 190 -8.44 -3.85 9.57
CA PHE A 190 -9.86 -3.82 9.88
C PHE A 190 -10.21 -4.95 10.82
N TRP A 191 -11.29 -4.78 11.58
CA TRP A 191 -11.90 -5.87 12.31
C TRP A 191 -13.42 -5.72 12.34
N VAL A 192 -14.09 -6.83 12.54
CA VAL A 192 -15.55 -6.92 12.64
C VAL A 192 -15.93 -7.22 14.07
N LYS A 193 -16.93 -6.54 14.56
CA LYS A 193 -17.63 -6.88 15.80
C LYS A 193 -19.13 -6.72 15.59
N ASP A 194 -19.87 -7.79 15.76
CA ASP A 194 -21.29 -7.86 15.43
C ASP A 194 -21.54 -7.49 13.95
N LYS A 195 -22.22 -6.36 13.70
CA LYS A 195 -22.49 -5.83 12.34
C LYS A 195 -21.67 -4.58 12.01
N TRP A 196 -20.63 -4.32 12.77
CA TRP A 196 -19.80 -3.12 12.61
C TRP A 196 -18.40 -3.51 12.12
N VAL A 197 -17.90 -2.75 11.19
CA VAL A 197 -16.52 -2.86 10.70
C VAL A 197 -15.75 -1.67 11.22
N PHE A 198 -14.66 -1.93 11.90
CA PHE A 198 -13.79 -0.92 12.48
C PHE A 198 -12.49 -0.83 11.73
N THR A 199 -11.94 0.37 11.61
CA THR A 199 -10.60 0.62 11.09
C THR A 199 -10.06 1.91 11.71
N PRO A 200 -8.76 2.02 12.01
CA PRO A 200 -8.20 3.26 12.50
C PRO A 200 -8.41 4.42 11.53
N ASP A 201 -8.53 5.63 12.06
CA ASP A 201 -8.61 6.85 11.25
C ASP A 201 -7.23 7.47 10.95
N ALA A 202 -7.23 8.51 10.11
CA ALA A 202 -5.99 9.16 9.67
C ALA A 202 -5.21 9.85 10.80
N SER A 203 -5.86 10.21 11.93
CA SER A 203 -5.19 10.83 13.09
C SER A 203 -4.19 9.90 13.75
N THR A 204 -4.34 8.59 13.57
CA THR A 204 -3.41 7.58 14.10
C THR A 204 -2.06 7.55 13.39
N GLY A 205 -1.94 8.17 12.21
CA GLY A 205 -0.73 8.18 11.39
C GLY A 205 -0.66 7.10 10.31
N LEU A 206 -1.80 6.50 9.97
CA LEU A 206 -1.88 5.54 8.85
C LEU A 206 -1.84 6.24 7.50
N LEU A 207 -1.44 5.49 6.47
CA LEU A 207 -1.66 5.87 5.08
C LEU A 207 -3.12 5.57 4.69
N GLU A 208 -3.82 6.56 4.14
CA GLU A 208 -5.16 6.36 3.58
C GLU A 208 -5.07 5.52 2.30
N GLY A 209 -5.18 4.20 2.45
CA GLY A 209 -5.06 3.23 1.37
C GLY A 209 -6.21 3.33 0.36
N VAL A 210 -5.91 3.28 -0.94
CA VAL A 210 -6.95 3.21 -1.99
C VAL A 210 -7.80 1.94 -1.80
N THR A 211 -7.17 0.80 -1.54
CA THR A 211 -7.88 -0.43 -1.20
C THR A 211 -8.69 -0.27 0.09
N ARG A 212 -8.14 0.40 1.13
CA ARG A 212 -8.88 0.70 2.37
C ARG A 212 -10.18 1.45 2.07
N SER A 213 -10.12 2.52 1.29
CA SER A 213 -11.29 3.32 0.93
C SER A 213 -12.30 2.49 0.11
N THR A 214 -11.83 1.64 -0.80
CA THR A 214 -12.68 0.71 -1.55
C THR A 214 -13.40 -0.27 -0.62
N ILE A 215 -12.69 -0.87 0.33
CA ILE A 215 -13.29 -1.82 1.28
C ILE A 215 -14.34 -1.14 2.17
N MET A 216 -14.07 0.08 2.66
CA MET A 216 -15.07 0.85 3.41
C MET A 216 -16.35 1.05 2.61
N ARG A 217 -16.23 1.46 1.35
CA ARG A 217 -17.36 1.63 0.43
C ARG A 217 -18.12 0.30 0.20
N LEU A 218 -17.39 -0.80 -0.06
CA LEU A 218 -18.00 -2.12 -0.29
C LEU A 218 -18.72 -2.66 0.95
N CYS A 219 -18.21 -2.41 2.16
CA CYS A 219 -18.91 -2.73 3.40
C CYS A 219 -20.30 -2.11 3.44
N GLU A 220 -20.39 -0.82 3.14
CA GLU A 220 -21.65 -0.07 3.23
C GLU A 220 -22.58 -0.38 2.05
N GLU A 221 -22.08 -0.32 0.81
CA GLU A 221 -22.91 -0.44 -0.40
C GLU A 221 -23.31 -1.86 -0.75
N ARG A 222 -22.48 -2.88 -0.40
CA ARG A 222 -22.67 -4.26 -0.83
C ARG A 222 -23.06 -5.22 0.30
N LEU A 223 -22.51 -5.01 1.49
CA LEU A 223 -22.75 -5.91 2.63
C LEU A 223 -23.68 -5.32 3.68
N ASN A 224 -24.13 -4.07 3.52
CA ASN A 224 -24.93 -3.34 4.51
C ASN A 224 -24.32 -3.36 5.92
N LEU A 225 -22.97 -3.26 5.98
CA LEU A 225 -22.19 -3.17 7.19
C LEU A 225 -21.80 -1.72 7.44
N ARG A 226 -21.95 -1.23 8.66
CA ARG A 226 -21.51 0.11 9.02
C ARG A 226 -20.03 0.14 9.33
N VAL A 227 -19.32 1.14 8.77
CA VAL A 227 -17.89 1.34 9.03
C VAL A 227 -17.71 2.43 10.09
N ILE A 228 -16.90 2.14 11.11
CA ILE A 228 -16.52 3.08 12.15
C ILE A 228 -15.02 3.31 12.09
N THR A 229 -14.63 4.56 11.94
CA THR A 229 -13.23 5.00 12.01
C THR A 229 -12.97 5.70 13.35
N GLY A 230 -11.76 5.54 13.90
CA GLY A 230 -11.41 6.17 15.17
C GLY A 230 -10.03 5.78 15.67
N GLU A 231 -9.72 6.18 16.89
CA GLU A 231 -8.52 5.79 17.63
C GLU A 231 -8.83 4.59 18.52
N PHE A 232 -8.19 3.45 18.25
CA PHE A 232 -8.45 2.18 18.92
C PHE A 232 -7.19 1.59 19.52
N LYS A 233 -7.32 0.78 20.56
CA LYS A 233 -6.23 0.08 21.23
C LYS A 233 -6.23 -1.41 20.90
N LEU A 234 -5.12 -2.09 21.13
CA LEU A 234 -5.00 -3.54 20.88
C LEU A 234 -6.06 -4.38 21.62
N GLN A 235 -6.55 -3.92 22.76
CA GLN A 235 -7.61 -4.62 23.50
C GLN A 235 -8.91 -4.71 22.68
N ASP A 236 -9.17 -3.75 21.79
CA ASP A 236 -10.39 -3.75 20.97
C ASP A 236 -10.40 -4.91 19.97
N LEU A 237 -9.21 -5.35 19.52
CA LEU A 237 -9.08 -6.53 18.66
C LEU A 237 -9.38 -7.86 19.38
N LYS A 238 -9.22 -7.92 20.71
CA LYS A 238 -9.47 -9.16 21.46
C LYS A 238 -10.93 -9.60 21.45
N PHE A 239 -11.83 -8.66 21.21
CA PHE A 239 -13.27 -8.92 21.13
C PHE A 239 -13.78 -8.96 19.69
N ALA A 240 -12.89 -8.89 18.71
CA ALA A 240 -13.25 -8.95 17.30
C ALA A 240 -13.75 -10.36 16.92
N ASP A 241 -14.82 -10.40 16.13
CA ASP A 241 -15.31 -11.62 15.52
C ASP A 241 -14.44 -12.01 14.31
N GLU A 242 -13.93 -11.02 13.56
CA GLU A 242 -12.98 -11.19 12.47
C GLU A 242 -11.95 -10.06 12.48
N VAL A 243 -10.75 -10.35 12.02
CA VAL A 243 -9.71 -9.35 11.72
C VAL A 243 -9.19 -9.61 10.30
N PHE A 244 -8.94 -8.57 9.54
CA PHE A 244 -8.31 -8.68 8.23
C PHE A 244 -7.46 -7.46 7.92
N ILE A 245 -6.50 -7.63 7.01
CA ILE A 245 -5.68 -6.54 6.49
C ILE A 245 -5.90 -6.37 4.99
N THR A 246 -5.66 -5.17 4.47
CA THR A 246 -5.90 -4.83 3.07
C THR A 246 -4.73 -4.10 2.44
N SER A 247 -4.43 -4.42 1.22
CA SER A 247 -3.55 -3.66 0.33
C SER A 247 -3.81 -4.03 -1.13
N THR A 248 -3.21 -3.31 -2.07
CA THR A 248 -3.29 -3.64 -3.51
C THR A 248 -2.89 -5.09 -3.81
N SER A 249 -1.87 -5.61 -3.14
CA SER A 249 -1.35 -6.96 -3.40
C SER A 249 -1.99 -8.05 -2.55
N LEU A 250 -2.43 -7.71 -1.33
CA LEU A 250 -3.05 -8.65 -0.40
C LEU A 250 -4.56 -8.72 -0.54
N GLU A 251 -5.16 -7.80 -1.31
CA GLU A 251 -6.62 -7.69 -1.43
C GLU A 251 -7.26 -7.58 -0.03
N VAL A 252 -8.07 -8.56 0.38
CA VAL A 252 -8.59 -8.72 1.75
C VAL A 252 -7.99 -10.00 2.32
N MET A 253 -7.04 -9.86 3.23
CA MET A 253 -6.29 -10.97 3.82
C MET A 253 -6.76 -11.23 5.25
N PRO A 254 -7.42 -12.37 5.52
CA PRO A 254 -7.94 -12.68 6.85
C PRO A 254 -6.82 -12.97 7.85
N VAL A 255 -7.04 -12.54 9.10
CA VAL A 255 -6.12 -12.70 10.22
C VAL A 255 -6.76 -13.57 11.29
N VAL A 256 -6.12 -14.65 11.65
CA VAL A 256 -6.62 -15.62 12.66
C VAL A 256 -5.84 -15.59 13.97
N LYS A 257 -4.73 -14.86 14.01
CA LYS A 257 -3.92 -14.74 15.22
C LYS A 257 -3.17 -13.41 15.27
N VAL A 258 -3.11 -12.78 16.44
CA VAL A 258 -2.31 -11.59 16.72
C VAL A 258 -1.49 -11.86 17.98
N ASP A 259 -0.18 -11.89 17.88
CA ASP A 259 0.71 -12.33 18.97
C ASP A 259 0.22 -13.65 19.60
N ASN A 260 -0.18 -13.57 20.86
CA ASN A 260 -0.60 -14.72 21.66
C ASN A 260 -2.12 -14.91 21.71
N PHE A 261 -2.92 -14.03 21.09
CA PHE A 261 -4.35 -14.22 21.06
C PHE A 261 -4.86 -14.69 19.71
N THR A 262 -5.82 -15.61 19.76
CA THR A 262 -6.44 -16.21 18.59
C THR A 262 -7.76 -15.47 18.30
N VAL A 263 -7.94 -15.04 17.06
CA VAL A 263 -9.18 -14.44 16.54
C VAL A 263 -10.10 -15.56 16.09
N ASN A 264 -11.39 -15.46 16.38
CA ASN A 264 -12.42 -16.40 15.90
C ASN A 264 -12.01 -17.89 16.03
N GLN A 265 -11.43 -18.27 17.17
CA GLN A 265 -10.97 -19.65 17.41
C GLN A 265 -9.98 -20.19 16.35
N GLY A 266 -9.28 -19.30 15.64
CA GLY A 266 -8.33 -19.66 14.58
C GLY A 266 -8.98 -19.92 13.21
N GLN A 267 -10.24 -19.53 13.03
CA GLN A 267 -10.97 -19.71 11.77
C GLN A 267 -11.16 -18.37 11.06
N VAL A 268 -11.13 -18.40 9.74
CA VAL A 268 -11.44 -17.25 8.90
C VAL A 268 -12.95 -17.01 8.94
N GLY A 269 -13.33 -15.75 9.12
CA GLY A 269 -14.73 -15.36 9.16
C GLY A 269 -15.32 -15.05 7.78
N PRO A 270 -16.66 -15.05 7.66
CA PRO A 270 -17.35 -14.86 6.39
C PRO A 270 -17.23 -13.46 5.80
N VAL A 271 -17.08 -12.42 6.61
CA VAL A 271 -17.04 -11.03 6.11
C VAL A 271 -15.79 -10.80 5.27
N ALA A 272 -14.63 -11.29 5.70
CA ALA A 272 -13.40 -11.18 4.92
C ALA A 272 -13.51 -11.87 3.56
N TYR A 273 -14.15 -13.05 3.48
CA TYR A 273 -14.43 -13.75 2.22
C TYR A 273 -15.36 -12.93 1.32
N HIS A 274 -16.50 -12.50 1.84
CA HIS A 274 -17.48 -11.76 1.07
C HIS A 274 -16.90 -10.43 0.54
N LEU A 275 -16.11 -9.71 1.36
CA LEU A 275 -15.44 -8.49 0.93
C LEU A 275 -14.42 -8.74 -0.17
N ARG A 276 -13.70 -9.86 -0.13
CA ARG A 276 -12.77 -10.22 -1.20
C ARG A 276 -13.50 -10.54 -2.49
N ASP A 277 -14.61 -11.25 -2.43
CA ASP A 277 -15.44 -11.56 -3.60
C ASP A 277 -16.03 -10.28 -4.21
N GLU A 278 -16.56 -9.37 -3.37
CA GLU A 278 -17.05 -8.07 -3.84
C GLU A 278 -15.94 -7.20 -4.44
N LEU A 279 -14.73 -7.23 -3.85
CA LEU A 279 -13.56 -6.56 -4.41
C LEU A 279 -13.20 -7.13 -5.79
N HIS A 280 -13.26 -8.45 -5.98
CA HIS A 280 -13.04 -9.09 -7.28
C HIS A 280 -14.09 -8.68 -8.31
N ARG A 281 -15.37 -8.60 -7.94
CA ARG A 281 -16.44 -8.08 -8.81
C ARG A 281 -16.21 -6.61 -9.17
N ASP A 282 -15.84 -5.77 -8.21
CA ASP A 282 -15.51 -4.35 -8.44
C ASP A 282 -14.30 -4.19 -9.38
N MET A 283 -13.34 -5.08 -9.29
CA MET A 283 -12.21 -5.16 -10.22
C MET A 283 -12.60 -5.65 -11.62
N GLY A 284 -13.81 -6.22 -11.80
CA GLY A 284 -14.25 -6.82 -13.07
C GLY A 284 -13.69 -8.22 -13.29
N LYS A 285 -13.25 -8.92 -12.24
CA LYS A 285 -12.90 -10.33 -12.31
C LYS A 285 -14.20 -11.16 -12.32
N SER A 286 -14.31 -12.10 -13.25
CA SER A 286 -15.35 -13.13 -13.18
C SER A 286 -15.19 -13.92 -11.89
N ALA A 287 -16.31 -14.24 -11.24
CA ALA A 287 -16.33 -15.05 -10.03
C ALA A 287 -15.87 -16.50 -10.34
#